data_d1f9f2b9987a4c3775c3481da4e145a1
#
_entry.id   d1f9f2b9987a4c3775c3481da4e145a1
#
_cell.length_a   1.000
_cell.length_b   1.000
_cell.length_c   1.000
_cell.angle_alpha   90.00
_cell.angle_beta   90.00
_cell.angle_gamma   90.00
#
_symmetry.space_group_name_H-M   'P 1'
#
loop_
_entity.id
_entity.type
_entity.pdbx_description
1 polymer ?
#
loop_
_entity_poly.entity_id
_entity_poly.type
_entity_poly.pdbx_seq_one_letter_code
_entity_poly.pdbx_strand_id
1 'polypeptide(L)'
;SLGPLLGGLICAAALATGGAVVSPAAAGPLAVVEGEKLDIKASKLDVDIDKGTALLEGNVEARLGELTVTCPKVEIRYDQAPRVRWVKGSGGVRARVKGIDATASSVVVDLAKREVTLTGGVRLARGKGWVEADKATIDLSTKKLTLHDVKGSIPVEPPAR
;
A
#
# COMPACT_ATOMS: atom_id res chain seq x y z
N SER A 1 49.70 43.54 -6.40
CA SER A 1 49.23 43.21 -6.33
C SER A 1 48.19 42.67 -6.17
N LEU A 2 47.99 42.66 -6.15
CA LEU A 2 47.31 42.25 -6.09
C LEU A 2 46.51 41.51 -6.16
N GLY A 3 46.53 41.28 -6.49
CA GLY A 3 45.86 40.49 -6.62
C GLY A 3 45.10 39.77 -6.23
N PRO A 4 45.36 39.71 -5.95
CA PRO A 4 44.74 38.90 -5.59
C PRO A 4 43.69 38.78 -5.34
N LEU A 5 43.60 38.97 -5.25
CA LEU A 5 42.81 38.74 -4.97
C LEU A 5 41.88 38.22 -5.14
N LEU A 6 41.87 38.35 -5.48
CA LEU A 6 41.12 37.87 -5.66
C LEU A 6 40.48 37.00 -5.58
N GLY A 7 40.85 36.75 -5.79
CA GLY A 7 40.37 35.76 -5.80
C GLY A 7 39.50 35.34 -5.24
N GLY A 8 39.49 35.48 -4.73
CA GLY A 8 38.72 34.91 -4.13
C GLY A 8 37.62 34.71 -4.18
N LEU A 9 37.45 35.09 -4.37
CA LEU A 9 36.53 34.84 -4.27
C LEU A 9 35.74 34.05 -4.48
N ILE A 10 35.89 33.84 -4.76
CA ILE A 10 35.25 33.12 -5.09
C ILE A 10 34.51 32.37 -4.77
N CYS A 11 34.79 32.10 -4.41
CA CYS A 11 34.24 31.28 -4.12
C CYS A 11 33.21 31.07 -3.92
N ALA A 12 33.10 31.45 -3.67
CA ALA A 12 32.21 31.24 -3.31
C ALA A 12 31.38 30.61 -3.70
N ALA A 13 31.22 30.66 -4.07
CA ALA A 13 30.51 30.07 -4.41
C ALA A 13 29.94 29.15 -4.14
N ALA A 14 30.01 28.97 -4.02
CA ALA A 14 29.55 28.08 -3.83
C ALA A 14 28.66 27.71 -3.49
N LEU A 15 28.56 27.83 -3.43
CA LEU A 15 27.98 27.35 -3.09
C LEU A 15 27.03 26.97 -2.98
N ALA A 16 27.01 27.17 -2.80
CA ALA A 16 26.17 26.89 -2.52
C ALA A 16 25.46 26.21 -2.86
N THR A 17 25.43 26.20 -3.23
CA THR A 17 24.81 25.59 -3.50
C THR A 17 24.23 24.72 -3.27
N GLY A 18 24.40 24.59 -3.26
CA GLY A 18 24.02 23.68 -3.10
C GLY A 18 23.02 23.34 -2.66
N GLY A 19 22.88 23.56 -2.45
CA GLY A 19 22.12 23.11 -1.96
C GLY A 19 21.20 22.51 -2.22
N ALA A 20 21.10 22.55 -2.43
CA ALA A 20 20.37 22.05 -2.56
C ALA A 20 19.79 21.17 -2.56
N VAL A 21 19.65 21.06 -2.46
CA VAL A 21 19.20 20.40 -2.55
C VAL A 21 18.54 19.60 -2.31
N VAL A 22 18.30 19.36 -2.23
CA VAL A 22 17.85 18.65 -2.01
C VAL A 22 17.06 18.04 -1.96
N SER A 23 16.90 17.67 -1.91
CA SER A 23 16.27 17.08 -1.84
C SER A 23 15.22 16.49 -1.46
N PRO A 24 14.32 16.71 -1.81
CA PRO A 24 13.08 16.09 -1.56
C PRO A 24 13.06 14.65 -1.89
N ALA A 25 13.83 14.33 -2.83
CA ALA A 25 13.98 12.93 -3.18
C ALA A 25 14.40 12.10 -2.00
N ALA A 26 14.93 12.78 -0.99
CA ALA A 26 15.35 12.09 0.21
C ALA A 26 14.20 11.64 1.08
N ALA A 27 12.98 12.11 0.79
CA ALA A 27 11.83 11.65 1.56
C ALA A 27 11.69 10.15 1.44
N GLY A 28 11.64 9.46 2.55
CA GLY A 28 11.46 8.03 2.58
C GLY A 28 9.99 7.64 2.36
N PRO A 29 9.69 6.36 2.36
CA PRO A 29 8.31 5.90 2.22
C PRO A 29 7.48 6.33 3.41
N LEU A 30 6.21 6.60 3.18
CA LEU A 30 5.26 6.95 4.22
C LEU A 30 5.09 5.83 5.24
N ALA A 31 5.21 4.61 4.78
CA ALA A 31 5.05 3.43 5.61
C ALA A 31 5.99 2.34 5.14
N VAL A 32 6.48 1.56 6.11
CA VAL A 32 7.39 0.45 5.84
C VAL A 32 6.84 -0.81 6.48
N VAL A 33 6.86 -1.89 5.72
CA VAL A 33 6.53 -3.22 6.19
C VAL A 33 7.82 -4.02 6.11
N GLU A 34 8.08 -4.83 7.13
CA GLU A 34 9.29 -5.62 7.18
C GLU A 34 9.45 -6.47 5.91
N GLY A 35 10.56 -6.28 5.22
CA GLY A 35 10.86 -6.98 3.99
C GLY A 35 10.17 -6.46 2.75
N GLU A 36 9.23 -5.53 2.88
CA GLU A 36 8.50 -4.98 1.75
C GLU A 36 8.18 -3.51 1.98
N LYS A 37 7.93 -2.83 0.89
CA LYS A 37 7.60 -1.42 0.90
C LYS A 37 6.10 -1.26 0.64
N LEU A 38 5.44 -0.48 1.50
CA LEU A 38 4.03 -0.14 1.30
C LEU A 38 3.95 1.24 0.64
N ASP A 39 3.53 1.26 -0.61
CA ASP A 39 3.33 2.51 -1.35
C ASP A 39 1.87 2.92 -1.27
N ILE A 40 1.62 4.17 -0.93
CA ILE A 40 0.26 4.68 -0.72
C ILE A 40 0.06 5.98 -1.47
N LYS A 41 -1.12 6.12 -2.08
CA LYS A 41 -1.58 7.36 -2.72
C LYS A 41 -2.96 7.69 -2.17
N ALA A 42 -3.22 8.95 -1.92
CA ALA A 42 -4.52 9.44 -1.47
C ALA A 42 -4.64 10.93 -1.74
N SER A 43 -5.87 11.45 -1.73
CA SER A 43 -6.10 12.89 -1.88
C SER A 43 -5.81 13.65 -0.60
N LYS A 44 -6.03 13.02 0.55
CA LYS A 44 -5.84 13.63 1.85
C LYS A 44 -5.22 12.63 2.83
N LEU A 45 -4.32 13.11 3.65
CA LEU A 45 -3.67 12.33 4.70
C LEU A 45 -3.73 13.13 6.01
N ASP A 46 -4.31 12.52 7.03
CA ASP A 46 -4.28 13.04 8.40
C ASP A 46 -3.47 12.10 9.26
N VAL A 47 -2.45 12.60 9.92
CA VAL A 47 -1.62 11.79 10.81
C VAL A 47 -1.80 12.27 12.24
N ASP A 48 -2.12 11.34 13.13
CA ASP A 48 -2.17 11.59 14.56
C ASP A 48 -0.94 10.93 15.19
N ILE A 49 0.02 11.76 15.55
CA ILE A 49 1.30 11.28 16.07
C ILE A 49 1.12 10.63 17.44
N ASP A 50 0.27 11.22 18.29
CA ASP A 50 0.06 10.71 19.64
C ASP A 50 -0.62 9.35 19.66
N LYS A 51 -1.57 9.14 18.75
CA LYS A 51 -2.28 7.88 18.65
C LYS A 51 -1.54 6.85 17.78
N GLY A 52 -0.56 7.29 17.03
CA GLY A 52 0.14 6.43 16.09
C GLY A 52 -0.76 5.94 14.96
N THR A 53 -1.62 6.83 14.44
CA THR A 53 -2.54 6.49 13.37
C THR A 53 -2.43 7.46 12.21
N ALA A 54 -2.80 6.99 11.03
CA ALA A 54 -2.94 7.83 9.85
C ALA A 54 -4.25 7.49 9.17
N LEU A 55 -4.94 8.51 8.69
CA LEU A 55 -6.19 8.36 7.96
C LEU A 55 -6.00 8.93 6.57
N LEU A 56 -6.27 8.11 5.55
CA LEU A 56 -6.20 8.51 4.17
C LEU A 56 -7.59 8.53 3.57
N GLU A 57 -7.88 9.55 2.81
CA GLU A 57 -9.19 9.72 2.17
C GLU A 57 -9.02 10.16 0.73
N GLY A 58 -9.98 9.77 -0.11
CA GLY A 58 -10.05 10.18 -1.50
C GLY A 58 -9.22 9.32 -2.44
N ASN A 59 -9.85 8.35 -3.07
CA ASN A 59 -9.23 7.47 -4.05
C ASN A 59 -7.90 6.89 -3.56
N VAL A 60 -7.96 6.27 -2.40
CA VAL A 60 -6.77 5.69 -1.78
C VAL A 60 -6.34 4.45 -2.54
N GLU A 61 -5.06 4.40 -2.89
CA GLU A 61 -4.45 3.23 -3.49
C GLU A 61 -3.27 2.80 -2.63
N ALA A 62 -3.24 1.55 -2.23
CA ALA A 62 -2.15 0.98 -1.47
C ALA A 62 -1.56 -0.20 -2.24
N ARG A 63 -0.25 -0.27 -2.31
CA ARG A 63 0.48 -1.37 -2.95
C ARG A 63 1.46 -1.99 -1.98
N LEU A 64 1.35 -3.29 -1.84
CA LEU A 64 2.24 -4.09 -1.02
C LEU A 64 2.65 -5.32 -1.85
N GLY A 65 3.87 -5.30 -2.39
CA GLY A 65 4.31 -6.34 -3.30
C GLY A 65 3.40 -6.41 -4.54
N GLU A 66 2.82 -7.56 -4.78
CA GLU A 66 1.90 -7.77 -5.91
C GLU A 66 0.45 -7.40 -5.60
N LEU A 67 0.16 -7.11 -4.33
CA LEU A 67 -1.18 -6.75 -3.90
C LEU A 67 -1.41 -5.26 -4.10
N THR A 68 -2.47 -4.91 -4.81
CA THR A 68 -2.94 -3.53 -4.96
C THR A 68 -4.33 -3.45 -4.39
N VAL A 69 -4.56 -2.48 -3.51
CA VAL A 69 -5.86 -2.24 -2.88
C VAL A 69 -6.28 -0.82 -3.17
N THR A 70 -7.53 -0.65 -3.60
CA THR A 70 -8.12 0.67 -3.84
C THR A 70 -9.39 0.81 -3.05
N CYS A 71 -9.57 1.92 -2.37
CA CYS A 71 -10.79 2.19 -1.61
C CYS A 71 -10.90 3.69 -1.29
N PRO A 72 -12.08 4.17 -0.90
CA PRO A 72 -12.26 5.59 -0.58
C PRO A 72 -11.56 6.04 0.69
N LYS A 73 -11.36 5.13 1.65
CA LYS A 73 -10.84 5.48 2.96
C LYS A 73 -9.96 4.36 3.50
N VAL A 74 -8.81 4.74 4.04
CA VAL A 74 -7.86 3.81 4.66
C VAL A 74 -7.39 4.37 5.99
N GLU A 75 -7.45 3.54 7.02
CA GLU A 75 -6.87 3.83 8.32
C GLU A 75 -5.63 2.97 8.50
N ILE A 76 -4.53 3.59 8.92
CA ILE A 76 -3.27 2.91 9.18
C ILE A 76 -2.93 3.07 10.65
N ARG A 77 -2.50 1.98 11.28
CA ARG A 77 -1.94 2.02 12.63
C ARG A 77 -0.48 1.62 12.58
N TYR A 78 0.32 2.39 13.26
CA TYR A 78 1.75 2.17 13.36
C TYR A 78 2.07 1.54 14.71
N ASP A 79 3.03 0.65 14.73
CA ASP A 79 3.61 0.13 15.96
C ASP A 79 4.63 1.14 16.46
N GLN A 80 5.62 1.43 15.61
CA GLN A 80 6.54 2.54 15.79
C GLN A 80 6.76 3.13 14.40
N ALA A 81 6.30 4.35 14.18
CA ALA A 81 6.38 4.97 12.86
C ALA A 81 7.82 4.97 12.35
N PRO A 82 8.04 4.61 11.08
CA PRO A 82 7.05 4.36 10.03
C PRO A 82 6.59 2.89 9.90
N ARG A 83 6.87 2.05 10.91
CA ARG A 83 6.49 0.63 10.84
C ARG A 83 4.98 0.47 10.99
N VAL A 84 4.34 -0.04 9.95
CA VAL A 84 2.90 -0.27 9.93
C VAL A 84 2.57 -1.59 10.62
N ARG A 85 1.58 -1.56 11.49
CA ARG A 85 1.07 -2.74 12.15
C ARG A 85 -0.20 -3.25 11.50
N TRP A 86 -1.07 -2.35 11.11
CA TRP A 86 -2.42 -2.70 10.70
C TRP A 86 -2.97 -1.64 9.74
N VAL A 87 -3.69 -2.11 8.74
CA VAL A 87 -4.31 -1.25 7.73
C VAL A 87 -5.74 -1.69 7.53
N LYS A 88 -6.68 -0.75 7.53
CA LYS A 88 -8.08 -1.04 7.24
C LYS A 88 -8.58 -0.14 6.12
N GLY A 89 -9.10 -0.75 5.07
CA GLY A 89 -9.78 -0.05 4.01
C GLY A 89 -11.28 -0.25 4.13
N SER A 90 -12.06 0.78 3.84
CA SER A 90 -13.52 0.75 3.95
C SER A 90 -14.18 1.61 2.89
N GLY A 91 -15.50 1.43 2.76
CA GLY A 91 -16.29 2.19 1.79
C GLY A 91 -16.38 1.55 0.41
N GLY A 92 -16.12 0.26 0.32
CA GLY A 92 -16.07 -0.43 -0.96
C GLY A 92 -14.63 -0.58 -1.43
N VAL A 93 -14.10 -1.79 -1.32
CA VAL A 93 -12.70 -2.11 -1.55
C VAL A 93 -12.55 -2.91 -2.83
N ARG A 94 -11.55 -2.57 -3.62
CA ARG A 94 -11.07 -3.40 -4.72
C ARG A 94 -9.64 -3.80 -4.43
N ALA A 95 -9.39 -5.08 -4.57
CA ALA A 95 -8.04 -5.61 -4.41
C ALA A 95 -7.68 -6.42 -5.64
N ARG A 96 -6.43 -6.36 -6.03
CA ARG A 96 -5.92 -7.14 -7.16
C ARG A 96 -4.62 -7.80 -6.74
N VAL A 97 -4.54 -9.09 -6.95
CA VAL A 97 -3.31 -9.84 -6.69
C VAL A 97 -3.23 -10.98 -7.70
N LYS A 98 -2.10 -11.07 -8.40
CA LYS A 98 -1.82 -12.15 -9.36
C LYS A 98 -2.95 -12.47 -10.33
N GLY A 99 -3.55 -11.45 -10.91
CA GLY A 99 -4.62 -11.63 -11.89
C GLY A 99 -5.99 -11.94 -11.30
N ILE A 100 -6.11 -11.94 -9.98
CA ILE A 100 -7.38 -12.10 -9.29
C ILE A 100 -7.86 -10.71 -8.89
N ASP A 101 -9.09 -10.39 -9.29
CA ASP A 101 -9.76 -9.16 -8.88
C ASP A 101 -10.74 -9.50 -7.76
N ALA A 102 -10.61 -8.79 -6.66
CA ALA A 102 -11.48 -8.98 -5.51
C ALA A 102 -12.20 -7.69 -5.17
N THR A 103 -13.45 -7.80 -4.77
CA THR A 103 -14.21 -6.66 -4.25
C THR A 103 -14.84 -7.06 -2.92
N ALA A 104 -14.97 -6.10 -2.02
CA ALA A 104 -15.54 -6.33 -0.71
C ALA A 104 -15.98 -4.99 -0.13
N SER A 105 -16.71 -5.03 1.00
CA SER A 105 -17.07 -3.79 1.70
C SER A 105 -15.89 -3.23 2.46
N SER A 106 -15.05 -4.09 3.02
CA SER A 106 -13.88 -3.67 3.78
C SER A 106 -12.75 -4.68 3.69
N VAL A 107 -11.54 -4.21 3.95
CA VAL A 107 -10.34 -5.03 4.00
C VAL A 107 -9.55 -4.66 5.25
N VAL A 108 -8.98 -5.66 5.89
CA VAL A 108 -8.05 -5.48 7.01
C VAL A 108 -6.76 -6.20 6.66
N VAL A 109 -5.65 -5.50 6.75
CA VAL A 109 -4.32 -6.09 6.58
C VAL A 109 -3.66 -6.07 7.94
N ASP A 110 -3.43 -7.25 8.50
CA ASP A 110 -2.70 -7.42 9.75
C ASP A 110 -1.27 -7.83 9.40
N LEU A 111 -0.36 -6.90 9.54
CA LEU A 111 1.02 -7.12 9.12
C LEU A 111 1.82 -7.96 10.12
N ALA A 112 1.38 -8.00 11.38
CA ALA A 112 2.00 -8.89 12.36
C ALA A 112 1.72 -10.35 12.03
N LYS A 113 0.50 -10.64 11.59
CA LYS A 113 0.10 -11.99 11.17
C LYS A 113 0.36 -12.25 9.69
N ARG A 114 0.71 -11.19 8.92
CA ARG A 114 0.86 -11.24 7.47
C ARG A 114 -0.40 -11.80 6.80
N GLU A 115 -1.52 -11.27 7.20
CA GLU A 115 -2.83 -11.74 6.76
C GLU A 115 -3.69 -10.59 6.25
N VAL A 116 -4.39 -10.83 5.15
CA VAL A 116 -5.38 -9.90 4.60
C VAL A 116 -6.75 -10.53 4.74
N THR A 117 -7.68 -9.81 5.33
CA THR A 117 -9.06 -10.26 5.48
C THR A 117 -9.99 -9.32 4.74
N LEU A 118 -10.79 -9.87 3.84
CA LEU A 118 -11.85 -9.16 3.12
C LEU A 118 -13.19 -9.57 3.69
N THR A 119 -14.06 -8.61 3.95
CA THR A 119 -15.39 -8.88 4.50
C THR A 119 -16.46 -8.03 3.84
N GLY A 120 -17.71 -8.47 3.98
CA GLY A 120 -18.86 -7.71 3.48
C GLY A 120 -19.14 -7.98 2.01
N GLY A 121 -19.55 -9.20 1.69
CA GLY A 121 -19.92 -9.57 0.33
C GLY A 121 -18.73 -9.61 -0.60
N VAL A 122 -17.78 -10.49 -0.29
CA VAL A 122 -16.57 -10.66 -1.05
C VAL A 122 -16.84 -11.32 -2.38
N ARG A 123 -16.33 -10.74 -3.44
CA ARG A 123 -16.41 -11.34 -4.77
C ARG A 123 -15.02 -11.39 -5.39
N LEU A 124 -14.66 -12.56 -5.86
CA LEU A 124 -13.38 -12.79 -6.52
C LEU A 124 -13.64 -13.18 -7.96
N ALA A 125 -12.87 -12.62 -8.87
CA ALA A 125 -12.97 -12.93 -10.29
C ALA A 125 -11.59 -13.16 -10.87
N ARG A 126 -11.49 -14.18 -11.69
CA ARG A 126 -10.29 -14.47 -12.46
C ARG A 126 -10.70 -15.04 -13.80
N GLY A 127 -10.37 -14.32 -14.88
CA GLY A 127 -10.83 -14.72 -16.20
C GLY A 127 -12.36 -14.76 -16.24
N LYS A 128 -12.92 -15.89 -16.63
CA LYS A 128 -14.38 -16.09 -16.71
C LYS A 128 -14.98 -16.68 -15.45
N GLY A 129 -14.12 -17.05 -14.49
CA GLY A 129 -14.58 -17.59 -13.22
C GLY A 129 -14.85 -16.51 -12.21
N TRP A 130 -15.81 -16.74 -11.34
CA TRP A 130 -16.09 -15.87 -10.22
C TRP A 130 -16.56 -16.68 -9.01
N VAL A 131 -16.30 -16.13 -7.84
CA VAL A 131 -16.68 -16.74 -6.57
C VAL A 131 -17.14 -15.63 -5.66
N GLU A 132 -18.21 -15.87 -4.93
CA GLU A 132 -18.69 -14.99 -3.87
C GLU A 132 -18.54 -15.69 -2.53
N ALA A 133 -18.23 -14.93 -1.50
CA ALA A 133 -18.06 -15.45 -0.16
C ALA A 133 -18.42 -14.36 0.85
N ASP A 134 -18.70 -14.77 2.07
CA ASP A 134 -18.95 -13.80 3.14
C ASP A 134 -17.63 -13.20 3.62
N LYS A 135 -16.56 -13.98 3.58
CA LYS A 135 -15.25 -13.59 4.05
C LYS A 135 -14.16 -14.26 3.22
N ALA A 136 -13.10 -13.55 2.96
CA ALA A 136 -11.91 -14.10 2.32
C ALA A 136 -10.69 -13.74 3.14
N THR A 137 -9.79 -14.68 3.31
CA THR A 137 -8.53 -14.49 4.03
C THR A 137 -7.37 -14.88 3.11
N ILE A 138 -6.38 -14.00 3.03
CA ILE A 138 -5.18 -14.24 2.22
C ILE A 138 -3.99 -14.25 3.17
N ASP A 139 -3.23 -15.33 3.15
CA ASP A 139 -1.96 -15.42 3.86
C ASP A 139 -0.87 -14.87 2.96
N LEU A 140 -0.25 -13.76 3.36
CA LEU A 140 0.77 -13.10 2.55
C LEU A 140 2.08 -13.89 2.47
N SER A 141 2.32 -14.75 3.44
CA SER A 141 3.54 -15.57 3.46
C SER A 141 3.45 -16.76 2.51
N THR A 142 2.34 -17.48 2.57
CA THR A 142 2.11 -18.67 1.74
C THR A 142 1.36 -18.36 0.46
N LYS A 143 0.73 -17.18 0.39
CA LYS A 143 -0.11 -16.75 -0.72
C LYS A 143 -1.35 -17.63 -0.89
N LYS A 144 -1.77 -18.23 0.22
CA LYS A 144 -2.95 -19.07 0.27
C LYS A 144 -4.19 -18.22 0.49
N LEU A 145 -5.22 -18.49 -0.30
CA LEU A 145 -6.52 -17.83 -0.20
C LEU A 145 -7.53 -18.81 0.38
N THR A 146 -8.23 -18.38 1.41
CA THR A 146 -9.29 -19.15 2.04
C THR A 146 -10.58 -18.36 1.97
N LEU A 147 -11.65 -19.00 1.54
CA LEU A 147 -12.97 -18.39 1.41
C LEU A 147 -13.95 -19.10 2.34
N HIS A 148 -14.87 -18.33 2.91
CA HIS A 148 -15.91 -18.84 3.81
C HIS A 148 -17.28 -18.57 3.23
N ASP A 149 -18.16 -19.59 3.29
CA ASP A 149 -19.53 -19.52 2.77
C ASP A 149 -19.55 -19.17 1.28
N VAL A 150 -19.04 -20.09 0.49
CA VAL A 150 -18.67 -19.84 -0.90
C VAL A 150 -19.75 -20.32 -1.86
N LYS A 151 -20.02 -19.52 -2.89
CA LYS A 151 -20.74 -19.94 -4.08
C LYS A 151 -20.10 -19.30 -5.30
N GLY A 152 -20.16 -19.96 -6.44
CA GLY A 152 -19.54 -19.38 -7.60
C GLY A 152 -19.62 -20.28 -8.82
N SER A 153 -18.99 -19.82 -9.87
CA SER A 153 -18.91 -20.52 -11.14
C SER A 153 -17.46 -20.48 -11.63
N ILE A 154 -16.86 -21.60 -11.71
CA ILE A 154 -15.48 -21.73 -12.17
C ILE A 154 -15.50 -22.55 -13.45
N PRO A 155 -15.11 -21.98 -14.60
CA PRO A 155 -15.05 -22.76 -15.83
C PRO A 155 -13.96 -23.81 -15.69
N VAL A 156 -14.32 -25.02 -16.05
CA VAL A 156 -13.39 -26.15 -16.09
C VAL A 156 -13.06 -26.43 -17.53
N GLU A 157 -11.80 -26.22 -17.89
CA GLU A 157 -11.35 -26.49 -19.23
C GLU A 157 -10.74 -27.90 -19.29
N PRO A 158 -11.02 -28.66 -20.37
CA PRO A 158 -10.35 -29.93 -20.50
C PRO A 158 -8.86 -29.73 -20.65
N PRO A 159 -8.05 -30.70 -20.19
CA PRO A 159 -6.60 -30.56 -20.31
C PRO A 159 -6.19 -30.48 -21.78
N ALA A 160 -5.17 -29.70 -22.03
CA ALA A 160 -4.62 -29.54 -23.37
C ALA A 160 -4.04 -30.85 -23.87
N ARG A 161 -4.19 -31.09 -25.14
CA ARG A 161 -3.71 -32.34 -25.78
C ARG A 161 -2.44 -32.10 -26.55
#